data_35fd112c41491c4e4c22ab737390ca7e
#
_entry.id   35fd112c41491c4e4c22ab737390ca7e
#
_cell.length_a   1.000
_cell.length_b   1.000
_cell.length_c   1.000
_cell.angle_alpha   90.00
_cell.angle_beta   90.00
_cell.angle_gamma   90.00
#
_symmetry.space_group_name_H-M   'P 1'
#
loop_
_entity.id
_entity.type
_entity.pdbx_description
1 polymer ?
#
loop_
_entity_poly.entity_id
_entity_poly.type
_entity_poly.pdbx_seq_one_letter_code
_entity_poly.pdbx_strand_id
1 'polypeptide(L)'
;VPYSAEPVMAAGIREFTFHDGGGPVLQGLDVAVAPGSLMAVLGTSGSGKTTLGRLLAGWLPPGPGGNLIGFLELTGTRLQFNGDAGDPRIDPAQWGRQVGFVPQDAGAVLSTVRATVAEELAFGLENSAVGRTAMVAAVEQTAGLLGLRNLLGRHPARLSGGQLRRLAIGCAIITRPPVLIMDEPFASLDAAGARELGDLVRGLVKAGTAVVILSQMVDGVLREADNWIVLADGTVKASGTPAALEAGSPAVLAGIRRIKDGPSPGGVAPVPRSAGHSAPALELRGVSFGYRKDGRPARQGFTWQRRQGSRTTDNQSTVLQGIDLAVHPGEIVAVTGPNGAGKSTLLRHFNGLLRPTTGTVLVQGEDISGKPVGSTAAAVGLLFQHPREQLFERTALREVRFGLDRLFGQDEAGERASAALAAVGLSAAAHEQPAELPASRQRLLALATVLARKPAVLALDEPTVALDGDGLAVLDAAVRSAAAEGAAVVLVTHDLGYARSAAHRTIALDAGRLAEA
;
A
#
# COMPACT_ATOMS: atom_id res chain seq x y z
N VAL A 1 -8.38 29.14 -13.75
CA VAL A 1 -7.63 29.30 -15.01
C VAL A 1 -8.60 28.94 -16.12
N PRO A 2 -8.86 29.79 -17.12
CA PRO A 2 -9.71 29.43 -18.25
C PRO A 2 -9.00 28.33 -19.06
N TYR A 3 -9.58 27.14 -19.07
CA TYR A 3 -9.16 26.05 -19.95
C TYR A 3 -9.44 26.47 -21.40
N SER A 4 -8.43 26.43 -22.27
CA SER A 4 -8.55 26.76 -23.69
C SER A 4 -9.28 25.69 -24.52
N ALA A 5 -9.55 24.53 -23.94
CA ALA A 5 -10.31 23.41 -24.52
C ALA A 5 -11.47 23.01 -23.60
N GLU A 6 -12.57 22.54 -24.17
CA GLU A 6 -13.67 21.98 -23.41
C GLU A 6 -13.18 20.77 -22.59
N PRO A 7 -13.52 20.69 -21.29
CA PRO A 7 -13.08 19.57 -20.44
C PRO A 7 -13.71 18.27 -20.93
N VAL A 8 -12.93 17.18 -20.90
CA VAL A 8 -13.46 15.84 -21.17
C VAL A 8 -14.28 15.31 -20.00
N MET A 9 -13.98 15.80 -18.79
CA MET A 9 -14.71 15.52 -17.55
C MET A 9 -14.75 16.78 -16.70
N ALA A 10 -15.93 17.10 -16.15
CA ALA A 10 -16.08 18.16 -15.16
C ALA A 10 -17.07 17.74 -14.06
N ALA A 11 -16.88 18.30 -12.88
CA ALA A 11 -17.80 18.13 -11.75
C ALA A 11 -17.86 19.42 -10.94
N GLY A 12 -19.07 19.84 -10.56
CA GLY A 12 -19.29 20.87 -9.55
C GLY A 12 -20.09 20.24 -8.42
N ILE A 13 -19.43 19.97 -7.30
CA ILE A 13 -20.01 19.30 -6.14
C ILE A 13 -20.24 20.34 -5.06
N ARG A 14 -21.49 20.75 -4.86
CA ARG A 14 -21.87 21.62 -3.75
C ARG A 14 -21.79 20.84 -2.45
N GLU A 15 -22.35 19.63 -2.49
CA GLU A 15 -22.40 18.73 -1.33
C GLU A 15 -22.53 17.28 -1.78
N PHE A 16 -21.81 16.38 -1.10
CA PHE A 16 -22.04 14.93 -1.19
C PHE A 16 -22.03 14.34 0.21
N THR A 17 -23.10 13.58 0.55
CA THR A 17 -23.28 12.87 1.83
C THR A 17 -23.58 11.40 1.60
N PHE A 18 -23.06 10.52 2.46
CA PHE A 18 -23.52 9.13 2.51
C PHE A 18 -24.86 9.00 3.23
N HIS A 19 -25.57 7.89 3.04
CA HIS A 19 -26.89 7.65 3.67
C HIS A 19 -26.84 7.29 5.16
N ASP A 20 -25.67 7.05 5.71
CA ASP A 20 -25.45 6.65 7.12
C ASP A 20 -25.68 7.79 8.14
N GLY A 21 -26.15 8.95 7.69
CA GLY A 21 -26.47 10.10 8.55
C GLY A 21 -25.26 10.89 9.02
N GLY A 22 -24.07 10.65 8.47
CA GLY A 22 -22.88 11.47 8.68
C GLY A 22 -23.00 12.85 8.02
N GLY A 23 -22.10 13.76 8.37
CA GLY A 23 -21.98 15.05 7.71
C GLY A 23 -21.49 14.93 6.27
N PRO A 24 -21.48 16.05 5.51
CA PRO A 24 -21.00 16.08 4.14
C PRO A 24 -19.53 15.65 4.05
N VAL A 25 -19.26 14.73 3.11
CA VAL A 25 -17.90 14.21 2.86
C VAL A 25 -17.16 15.05 1.82
N LEU A 26 -17.88 15.63 0.87
CA LEU A 26 -17.36 16.57 -0.14
C LEU A 26 -18.22 17.83 -0.17
N GLN A 27 -17.58 19.01 -0.19
CA GLN A 27 -18.27 20.30 -0.21
C GLN A 27 -17.52 21.31 -1.08
N GLY A 28 -18.25 22.06 -1.91
CA GLY A 28 -17.73 23.21 -2.64
C GLY A 28 -16.54 22.86 -3.56
N LEU A 29 -16.63 21.75 -4.29
CA LEU A 29 -15.56 21.32 -5.20
C LEU A 29 -15.95 21.61 -6.65
N ASP A 30 -15.01 22.21 -7.36
CA ASP A 30 -15.05 22.33 -8.83
C ASP A 30 -13.82 21.62 -9.40
N VAL A 31 -14.07 20.66 -10.28
CA VAL A 31 -13.06 19.85 -10.96
C VAL A 31 -13.30 19.92 -12.46
N ALA A 32 -12.26 20.21 -13.24
CA ALA A 32 -12.31 20.14 -14.70
C ALA A 32 -11.02 19.49 -15.22
N VAL A 33 -11.16 18.47 -16.05
CA VAL A 33 -10.05 17.67 -16.59
C VAL A 33 -10.01 17.86 -18.10
N ALA A 34 -8.91 18.38 -18.61
CA ALA A 34 -8.72 18.59 -20.05
C ALA A 34 -8.36 17.26 -20.76
N PRO A 35 -8.71 17.08 -22.03
CA PRO A 35 -8.26 15.91 -22.81
C PRO A 35 -6.74 15.85 -22.86
N GLY A 36 -6.17 14.64 -22.73
CA GLY A 36 -4.71 14.44 -22.82
C GLY A 36 -3.91 15.19 -21.76
N SER A 37 -4.48 15.43 -20.57
CA SER A 37 -3.80 16.08 -19.45
C SER A 37 -3.58 15.11 -18.28
N LEU A 38 -2.61 15.42 -17.44
CA LEU A 38 -2.37 14.78 -16.16
C LEU A 38 -2.81 15.71 -15.03
N MET A 39 -3.79 15.27 -14.24
CA MET A 39 -4.23 15.97 -13.04
C MET A 39 -3.88 15.15 -11.79
N ALA A 40 -3.37 15.79 -10.76
CA ALA A 40 -3.22 15.18 -9.45
C ALA A 40 -4.21 15.76 -8.44
N VAL A 41 -4.93 14.89 -7.73
CA VAL A 41 -5.73 15.24 -6.57
C VAL A 41 -4.97 14.80 -5.33
N LEU A 42 -4.42 15.78 -4.62
CA LEU A 42 -3.56 15.58 -3.46
C LEU A 42 -4.34 15.81 -2.16
N GLY A 43 -3.96 15.14 -1.08
CA GLY A 43 -4.55 15.36 0.24
C GLY A 43 -4.16 14.26 1.22
N THR A 44 -4.38 14.51 2.50
CA THR A 44 -4.14 13.54 3.58
C THR A 44 -5.17 12.39 3.53
N SER A 45 -4.95 11.37 4.34
CA SER A 45 -5.92 10.28 4.50
C SER A 45 -7.23 10.84 5.08
N GLY A 46 -8.37 10.41 4.52
CA GLY A 46 -9.68 10.92 4.95
C GLY A 46 -10.08 12.26 4.32
N SER A 47 -9.26 12.90 3.47
CA SER A 47 -9.60 14.19 2.84
C SER A 47 -10.70 14.13 1.77
N GLY A 48 -11.24 12.94 1.43
CA GLY A 48 -12.30 12.78 0.43
C GLY A 48 -11.83 12.38 -0.98
N LYS A 49 -10.50 12.21 -1.23
CA LYS A 49 -9.96 11.86 -2.57
C LYS A 49 -10.60 10.62 -3.18
N THR A 50 -10.60 9.50 -2.44
CA THR A 50 -11.18 8.22 -2.91
C THR A 50 -12.67 8.37 -3.19
N THR A 51 -13.42 9.11 -2.36
CA THR A 51 -14.84 9.41 -2.57
C THR A 51 -15.03 10.20 -3.85
N LEU A 52 -14.24 11.26 -4.06
CA LEU A 52 -14.26 12.03 -5.30
C LEU A 52 -13.94 11.15 -6.52
N GLY A 53 -12.87 10.36 -6.45
CA GLY A 53 -12.50 9.48 -7.56
C GLY A 53 -13.56 8.45 -7.92
N ARG A 54 -14.20 7.83 -6.92
CA ARG A 54 -15.30 6.88 -7.13
C ARG A 54 -16.56 7.56 -7.70
N LEU A 55 -16.86 8.78 -7.25
CA LEU A 55 -17.98 9.56 -7.76
C LEU A 55 -17.77 9.91 -9.24
N LEU A 56 -16.58 10.45 -9.59
CA LEU A 56 -16.21 10.76 -10.96
C LEU A 56 -16.18 9.52 -11.87
N ALA A 57 -15.77 8.37 -11.33
CA ALA A 57 -15.72 7.10 -12.05
C ALA A 57 -17.09 6.41 -12.20
N GLY A 58 -18.15 6.92 -11.55
CA GLY A 58 -19.47 6.27 -11.52
C GLY A 58 -19.53 5.01 -10.65
N TRP A 59 -18.50 4.74 -9.85
CA TRP A 59 -18.45 3.62 -8.89
C TRP A 59 -19.20 3.92 -7.58
N LEU A 60 -19.49 5.19 -7.37
CA LEU A 60 -20.32 5.69 -6.27
C LEU A 60 -21.43 6.53 -6.90
N PRO A 61 -22.44 5.88 -7.54
CA PRO A 61 -23.49 6.61 -8.25
C PRO A 61 -24.36 7.38 -7.26
N PRO A 62 -24.70 8.65 -7.55
CA PRO A 62 -25.70 9.40 -6.79
C PRO A 62 -27.02 8.63 -6.67
N GLY A 63 -27.71 8.79 -5.56
CA GLY A 63 -28.87 7.98 -5.19
C GLY A 63 -28.45 6.73 -4.41
N PRO A 64 -28.08 5.60 -5.03
CA PRO A 64 -27.68 4.39 -4.29
C PRO A 64 -26.43 4.55 -3.42
N GLY A 65 -25.47 5.38 -3.84
CA GLY A 65 -24.20 5.59 -3.14
C GLY A 65 -24.22 6.75 -2.14
N GLY A 66 -25.20 7.63 -2.21
CA GLY A 66 -25.31 8.85 -1.39
C GLY A 66 -26.01 9.98 -2.14
N ASN A 67 -26.26 11.08 -1.45
CA ASN A 67 -26.92 12.27 -1.99
C ASN A 67 -25.88 13.24 -2.56
N LEU A 68 -26.03 13.59 -3.83
CA LEU A 68 -25.24 14.60 -4.51
C LEU A 68 -26.09 15.83 -4.80
N ILE A 69 -25.57 17.00 -4.44
CA ILE A 69 -26.07 18.30 -4.91
C ILE A 69 -24.99 18.92 -5.79
N GLY A 70 -25.28 19.10 -7.10
CA GLY A 70 -24.29 19.57 -8.03
C GLY A 70 -24.44 19.01 -9.42
N PHE A 71 -23.34 18.86 -10.16
CA PHE A 71 -23.35 18.23 -11.48
C PHE A 71 -22.14 17.36 -11.73
N LEU A 72 -22.31 16.38 -12.60
CA LEU A 72 -21.25 15.61 -13.22
C LEU A 72 -21.37 15.77 -14.74
N GLU A 73 -20.25 15.99 -15.41
CA GLU A 73 -20.19 16.15 -16.86
C GLU A 73 -19.11 15.25 -17.44
N LEU A 74 -19.44 14.50 -18.48
CA LEU A 74 -18.51 13.59 -19.14
C LEU A 74 -18.74 13.66 -20.65
N THR A 75 -17.68 13.97 -21.41
CA THR A 75 -17.70 14.11 -22.89
C THR A 75 -18.86 14.96 -23.41
N GLY A 76 -19.10 16.12 -22.77
CA GLY A 76 -20.15 17.06 -23.14
C GLY A 76 -21.56 16.71 -22.62
N THR A 77 -21.74 15.55 -21.99
CA THR A 77 -23.03 15.19 -21.37
C THR A 77 -23.03 15.59 -19.90
N ARG A 78 -23.88 16.55 -19.53
CA ARG A 78 -24.01 17.05 -18.16
C ARG A 78 -25.24 16.51 -17.47
N LEU A 79 -25.05 15.92 -16.30
CA LEU A 79 -26.10 15.43 -15.40
C LEU A 79 -26.18 16.35 -14.18
N GLN A 80 -27.36 16.88 -13.91
CA GLN A 80 -27.62 17.77 -12.77
C GLN A 80 -28.29 16.97 -11.66
N PHE A 81 -27.82 17.14 -10.42
CA PHE A 81 -28.29 16.44 -9.22
C PHE A 81 -28.74 17.47 -8.18
N ASN A 82 -29.89 17.22 -7.54
CA ASN A 82 -30.46 18.06 -6.50
C ASN A 82 -30.55 17.36 -5.14
N GLY A 83 -30.09 16.09 -5.07
CA GLY A 83 -30.15 15.26 -3.86
C GLY A 83 -31.55 14.66 -3.61
N ASP A 84 -32.37 14.52 -4.64
CA ASP A 84 -33.75 14.03 -4.52
C ASP A 84 -34.03 12.81 -5.43
N ALA A 85 -35.27 12.26 -5.29
CA ALA A 85 -35.66 11.06 -6.03
C ALA A 85 -35.85 11.29 -7.54
N GLY A 86 -35.89 12.54 -7.99
CA GLY A 86 -36.00 12.93 -9.39
C GLY A 86 -34.66 13.04 -10.12
N ASP A 87 -33.58 12.84 -9.41
CA ASP A 87 -32.23 12.95 -9.96
C ASP A 87 -31.95 11.92 -11.07
N PRO A 88 -31.13 12.29 -12.07
CA PRO A 88 -30.76 11.38 -13.14
C PRO A 88 -29.99 10.18 -12.59
N ARG A 89 -30.16 9.03 -13.24
CA ARG A 89 -29.37 7.82 -12.91
C ARG A 89 -28.17 7.71 -13.84
N ILE A 90 -27.01 7.48 -13.26
CA ILE A 90 -25.82 7.10 -14.03
C ILE A 90 -25.99 5.63 -14.47
N ASP A 91 -25.90 5.37 -15.77
CA ASP A 91 -25.75 4.02 -16.30
C ASP A 91 -24.29 3.58 -16.11
N PRO A 92 -23.99 2.62 -15.19
CA PRO A 92 -22.61 2.21 -14.91
C PRO A 92 -21.92 1.61 -16.14
N ALA A 93 -22.67 0.94 -17.03
CA ALA A 93 -22.09 0.33 -18.22
C ALA A 93 -21.69 1.38 -19.25
N GLN A 94 -22.49 2.40 -19.45
CA GLN A 94 -22.18 3.50 -20.36
C GLN A 94 -21.06 4.38 -19.80
N TRP A 95 -21.12 4.72 -18.51
CA TRP A 95 -20.11 5.54 -17.83
C TRP A 95 -18.74 4.83 -17.79
N GLY A 96 -18.72 3.54 -17.43
CA GLY A 96 -17.50 2.74 -17.35
C GLY A 96 -16.80 2.48 -18.69
N ARG A 97 -17.47 2.70 -19.85
CA ARG A 97 -16.80 2.70 -21.16
C ARG A 97 -15.99 3.97 -21.38
N GLN A 98 -16.33 5.06 -20.72
CA GLN A 98 -15.68 6.36 -20.89
C GLN A 98 -14.71 6.70 -19.76
N VAL A 99 -14.85 6.06 -18.58
CA VAL A 99 -13.98 6.29 -17.45
C VAL A 99 -13.40 4.96 -16.96
N GLY A 100 -12.10 4.76 -17.15
CA GLY A 100 -11.35 3.70 -16.48
C GLY A 100 -11.09 4.08 -15.03
N PHE A 101 -11.27 3.15 -14.10
CA PHE A 101 -10.96 3.38 -12.68
C PHE A 101 -10.10 2.27 -12.12
N VAL A 102 -8.98 2.64 -11.48
CA VAL A 102 -8.09 1.71 -10.77
C VAL A 102 -8.10 2.11 -9.28
N PRO A 103 -8.77 1.35 -8.41
CA PRO A 103 -8.80 1.63 -6.98
C PRO A 103 -7.45 1.30 -6.32
N GLN A 104 -7.27 1.77 -5.08
CA GLN A 104 -6.10 1.49 -4.26
C GLN A 104 -5.84 -0.01 -4.09
N ASP A 105 -6.90 -0.81 -3.89
CA ASP A 105 -6.82 -2.28 -3.95
C ASP A 105 -7.04 -2.74 -5.40
N ALA A 106 -5.96 -3.05 -6.08
CA ALA A 106 -5.99 -3.51 -7.47
C ALA A 106 -6.79 -4.81 -7.67
N GLY A 107 -6.92 -5.64 -6.63
CA GLY A 107 -7.72 -6.87 -6.68
C GLY A 107 -9.21 -6.61 -6.84
N ALA A 108 -9.70 -5.46 -6.37
CA ALA A 108 -11.12 -5.11 -6.42
C ALA A 108 -11.67 -4.85 -7.84
N VAL A 109 -10.80 -4.65 -8.84
CA VAL A 109 -11.20 -4.46 -10.25
C VAL A 109 -11.42 -5.79 -10.96
N LEU A 110 -10.78 -6.85 -10.47
CA LEU A 110 -10.77 -8.12 -11.18
C LEU A 110 -12.10 -8.86 -11.05
N SER A 111 -12.51 -9.50 -12.12
CA SER A 111 -13.77 -10.26 -12.19
C SER A 111 -13.81 -11.45 -11.22
N THR A 112 -12.64 -11.95 -10.81
CA THR A 112 -12.43 -13.16 -9.97
C THR A 112 -12.95 -14.47 -10.57
N VAL A 113 -13.59 -14.44 -11.73
CA VAL A 113 -14.18 -15.61 -12.41
C VAL A 113 -13.33 -16.09 -13.59
N ARG A 114 -12.33 -15.33 -14.01
CA ARG A 114 -11.48 -15.66 -15.15
C ARG A 114 -10.26 -16.47 -14.70
N ALA A 115 -9.95 -17.51 -15.47
CA ALA A 115 -8.87 -18.43 -15.14
C ALA A 115 -7.47 -17.89 -15.52
N THR A 116 -7.40 -16.97 -16.47
CA THR A 116 -6.14 -16.45 -17.00
C THR A 116 -6.11 -14.94 -17.08
N VAL A 117 -4.89 -14.37 -17.06
CA VAL A 117 -4.64 -12.93 -17.28
C VAL A 117 -5.21 -12.48 -18.64
N ALA A 118 -5.10 -13.31 -19.69
CA ALA A 118 -5.63 -13.01 -21.01
C ALA A 118 -7.15 -12.85 -20.99
N GLU A 119 -7.85 -13.78 -20.34
CA GLU A 119 -9.32 -13.73 -20.20
C GLU A 119 -9.77 -12.56 -19.33
N GLU A 120 -9.02 -12.23 -18.28
CA GLU A 120 -9.32 -11.09 -17.42
C GLU A 120 -9.19 -9.77 -18.18
N LEU A 121 -8.14 -9.60 -18.99
CA LEU A 121 -7.99 -8.44 -19.89
C LEU A 121 -9.13 -8.38 -20.93
N ALA A 122 -9.51 -9.52 -21.51
CA ALA A 122 -10.55 -9.60 -22.53
C ALA A 122 -11.96 -9.25 -21.98
N PHE A 123 -12.18 -9.38 -20.68
CA PHE A 123 -13.52 -9.32 -20.07
C PHE A 123 -14.30 -8.04 -20.39
N GLY A 124 -13.64 -6.87 -20.33
CA GLY A 124 -14.28 -5.59 -20.68
C GLY A 124 -14.64 -5.49 -22.17
N LEU A 125 -13.85 -6.10 -23.05
CA LEU A 125 -14.09 -6.13 -24.48
C LEU A 125 -15.21 -7.12 -24.85
N GLU A 126 -15.30 -8.26 -24.17
CA GLU A 126 -16.42 -9.21 -24.31
C GLU A 126 -17.76 -8.53 -24.01
N ASN A 127 -17.83 -7.80 -22.90
CA ASN A 127 -19.01 -7.04 -22.49
C ASN A 127 -19.38 -5.91 -23.48
N SER A 128 -18.42 -5.50 -24.32
CA SER A 128 -18.60 -4.49 -25.37
C SER A 128 -18.86 -5.13 -26.75
N ALA A 129 -19.07 -6.45 -26.82
CA ALA A 129 -19.31 -7.23 -28.04
C ALA A 129 -18.21 -7.06 -29.12
N VAL A 130 -16.95 -6.86 -28.71
CA VAL A 130 -15.80 -6.75 -29.60
C VAL A 130 -15.51 -8.12 -30.25
N GLY A 131 -15.35 -8.16 -31.57
CA GLY A 131 -15.07 -9.39 -32.29
C GLY A 131 -13.73 -10.04 -31.87
N ARG A 132 -13.69 -11.40 -31.89
CA ARG A 132 -12.57 -12.19 -31.35
C ARG A 132 -11.18 -11.76 -31.86
N THR A 133 -11.04 -11.49 -33.13
CA THR A 133 -9.74 -11.10 -33.74
C THR A 133 -9.24 -9.77 -33.19
N ALA A 134 -10.13 -8.76 -33.10
CA ALA A 134 -9.81 -7.46 -32.53
C ALA A 134 -9.53 -7.56 -31.01
N MET A 135 -10.26 -8.42 -30.31
CA MET A 135 -10.07 -8.67 -28.88
C MET A 135 -8.69 -9.27 -28.59
N VAL A 136 -8.27 -10.31 -29.34
CA VAL A 136 -6.95 -10.93 -29.21
C VAL A 136 -5.85 -9.91 -29.47
N ALA A 137 -5.97 -9.10 -30.53
CA ALA A 137 -5.00 -8.06 -30.84
C ALA A 137 -4.90 -6.99 -29.72
N ALA A 138 -6.04 -6.57 -29.15
CA ALA A 138 -6.06 -5.61 -28.05
C ALA A 138 -5.44 -6.19 -26.77
N VAL A 139 -5.70 -7.47 -26.44
CA VAL A 139 -5.09 -8.15 -25.29
C VAL A 139 -3.57 -8.23 -25.46
N GLU A 140 -3.07 -8.65 -26.63
CA GLU A 140 -1.63 -8.72 -26.89
C GLU A 140 -0.95 -7.34 -26.84
N GLN A 141 -1.59 -6.31 -27.40
CA GLN A 141 -1.09 -4.94 -27.35
C GLN A 141 -1.02 -4.43 -25.91
N THR A 142 -2.10 -4.58 -25.14
CA THR A 142 -2.18 -4.12 -23.74
C THR A 142 -1.21 -4.90 -22.86
N ALA A 143 -1.12 -6.21 -23.02
CA ALA A 143 -0.16 -7.05 -22.31
C ALA A 143 1.29 -6.66 -22.64
N GLY A 144 1.57 -6.28 -23.89
CA GLY A 144 2.87 -5.76 -24.29
C GLY A 144 3.23 -4.45 -23.62
N LEU A 145 2.29 -3.50 -23.59
CA LEU A 145 2.45 -2.19 -22.94
C LEU A 145 2.74 -2.32 -21.45
N LEU A 146 2.15 -3.31 -20.79
CA LEU A 146 2.22 -3.51 -19.34
C LEU A 146 3.26 -4.57 -18.90
N GLY A 147 4.03 -5.15 -19.83
CA GLY A 147 5.00 -6.21 -19.51
C GLY A 147 4.35 -7.51 -19.00
N LEU A 148 3.11 -7.80 -19.42
CA LEU A 148 2.33 -8.98 -19.00
C LEU A 148 2.33 -10.13 -20.02
N ARG A 149 2.98 -10.00 -21.19
CA ARG A 149 2.93 -11.03 -22.26
C ARG A 149 3.26 -12.44 -21.77
N ASN A 150 4.32 -12.58 -20.98
CA ASN A 150 4.76 -13.88 -20.45
C ASN A 150 3.86 -14.42 -19.33
N LEU A 151 2.85 -13.66 -18.93
CA LEU A 151 1.92 -13.98 -17.84
C LEU A 151 0.50 -14.25 -18.33
N LEU A 152 0.21 -14.09 -19.63
CA LEU A 152 -1.14 -14.21 -20.21
C LEU A 152 -1.85 -15.51 -19.85
N GLY A 153 -1.13 -16.65 -19.81
CA GLY A 153 -1.68 -17.94 -19.40
C GLY A 153 -1.72 -18.18 -17.89
N ARG A 154 -1.28 -17.23 -17.05
CA ARG A 154 -1.24 -17.39 -15.61
C ARG A 154 -2.58 -17.03 -14.97
N HIS A 155 -2.91 -17.71 -13.87
CA HIS A 155 -4.08 -17.34 -13.06
C HIS A 155 -3.82 -16.01 -12.31
N PRO A 156 -4.76 -15.03 -12.31
CA PRO A 156 -4.58 -13.73 -11.66
C PRO A 156 -4.16 -13.81 -10.19
N ALA A 157 -4.72 -14.75 -9.41
CA ALA A 157 -4.36 -14.95 -8.01
C ALA A 157 -2.90 -15.43 -7.76
N ARG A 158 -2.15 -15.77 -8.82
CA ARG A 158 -0.73 -16.15 -8.73
C ARG A 158 0.22 -15.03 -9.13
N LEU A 159 -0.31 -13.85 -9.38
CA LEU A 159 0.48 -12.67 -9.70
C LEU A 159 1.04 -12.03 -8.42
N SER A 160 2.22 -11.41 -8.52
CA SER A 160 2.71 -10.52 -7.46
C SER A 160 1.85 -9.25 -7.39
N GLY A 161 1.89 -8.51 -6.27
CA GLY A 161 1.12 -7.28 -6.10
C GLY A 161 1.36 -6.25 -7.21
N GLY A 162 2.60 -6.08 -7.66
CA GLY A 162 2.93 -5.19 -8.79
C GLY A 162 2.39 -5.70 -10.13
N GLN A 163 2.44 -7.03 -10.38
CA GLN A 163 1.85 -7.65 -11.58
C GLN A 163 0.32 -7.54 -11.56
N LEU A 164 -0.30 -7.73 -10.39
CA LEU A 164 -1.75 -7.59 -10.21
C LEU A 164 -2.19 -6.15 -10.49
N ARG A 165 -1.44 -5.16 -10.01
CA ARG A 165 -1.71 -3.74 -10.30
C ARG A 165 -1.59 -3.44 -11.79
N ARG A 166 -0.57 -3.94 -12.48
CA ARG A 166 -0.46 -3.81 -13.94
C ARG A 166 -1.64 -4.45 -14.66
N LEU A 167 -2.12 -5.61 -14.21
CA LEU A 167 -3.31 -6.24 -14.75
C LEU A 167 -4.56 -5.36 -14.54
N ALA A 168 -4.76 -4.82 -13.34
CA ALA A 168 -5.88 -3.92 -13.04
C ALA A 168 -5.87 -2.65 -13.94
N ILE A 169 -4.69 -2.05 -14.14
CA ILE A 169 -4.53 -0.94 -15.09
C ILE A 169 -4.88 -1.41 -16.51
N GLY A 170 -4.41 -2.59 -16.92
CA GLY A 170 -4.74 -3.18 -18.21
C GLY A 170 -6.24 -3.32 -18.45
N CYS A 171 -6.96 -3.84 -17.45
CA CYS A 171 -8.42 -3.97 -17.52
C CYS A 171 -9.10 -2.59 -17.65
N ALA A 172 -8.56 -1.56 -16.98
CA ALA A 172 -9.11 -0.21 -17.02
C ALA A 172 -8.85 0.51 -18.36
N ILE A 173 -7.72 0.23 -19.05
CA ILE A 173 -7.34 0.97 -20.28
C ILE A 173 -7.62 0.21 -21.58
N ILE A 174 -7.93 -1.09 -21.53
CA ILE A 174 -8.07 -1.92 -22.74
C ILE A 174 -9.20 -1.45 -23.65
N THR A 175 -10.26 -0.85 -23.08
CA THR A 175 -11.37 -0.26 -23.81
C THR A 175 -11.05 1.13 -24.36
N ARG A 176 -9.85 1.66 -24.09
CA ARG A 176 -9.37 3.00 -24.47
C ARG A 176 -10.31 4.12 -24.00
N PRO A 177 -10.62 4.21 -22.70
CA PRO A 177 -11.46 5.26 -22.19
C PRO A 177 -10.79 6.63 -22.35
N PRO A 178 -11.55 7.71 -22.63
CA PRO A 178 -11.00 9.07 -22.71
C PRO A 178 -10.47 9.58 -21.36
N VAL A 179 -10.93 9.02 -20.23
CA VAL A 179 -10.49 9.38 -18.88
C VAL A 179 -10.05 8.12 -18.11
N LEU A 180 -8.91 8.21 -17.43
CA LEU A 180 -8.41 7.20 -16.50
C LEU A 180 -8.21 7.83 -15.12
N ILE A 181 -8.85 7.28 -14.11
CA ILE A 181 -8.69 7.69 -12.71
C ILE A 181 -7.96 6.58 -11.95
N MET A 182 -6.91 6.90 -11.22
CA MET A 182 -6.14 5.94 -10.43
C MET A 182 -6.00 6.42 -8.98
N ASP A 183 -6.35 5.55 -8.03
CA ASP A 183 -6.26 5.84 -6.59
C ASP A 183 -4.99 5.21 -6.00
N GLU A 184 -4.06 6.06 -5.53
CA GLU A 184 -2.75 5.68 -4.97
C GLU A 184 -1.95 4.71 -5.85
N PRO A 185 -1.79 4.96 -7.17
CA PRO A 185 -1.22 3.96 -8.08
C PRO A 185 0.27 3.68 -7.82
N PHE A 186 1.01 4.61 -7.22
CA PHE A 186 2.43 4.48 -6.90
C PHE A 186 2.71 3.84 -5.53
N ALA A 187 1.68 3.66 -4.69
CA ALA A 187 1.85 3.05 -3.39
C ALA A 187 2.38 1.60 -3.52
N SER A 188 3.36 1.25 -2.68
CA SER A 188 4.01 -0.09 -2.65
C SER A 188 4.80 -0.48 -3.92
N LEU A 189 5.10 0.45 -4.82
CA LEU A 189 5.99 0.21 -5.94
C LEU A 189 7.45 0.49 -5.52
N ASP A 190 8.35 -0.36 -5.98
CA ASP A 190 9.78 -0.04 -5.95
C ASP A 190 10.13 1.00 -7.01
N ALA A 191 11.36 1.51 -6.99
CA ALA A 191 11.80 2.58 -7.90
C ALA A 191 11.71 2.19 -9.39
N ALA A 192 11.84 0.91 -9.72
CA ALA A 192 11.70 0.42 -11.09
C ALA A 192 10.22 0.42 -11.51
N GLY A 193 9.34 -0.16 -10.68
CA GLY A 193 7.90 -0.16 -10.91
C GLY A 193 7.29 1.23 -10.97
N ALA A 194 7.77 2.17 -10.15
CA ALA A 194 7.31 3.57 -10.19
C ALA A 194 7.71 4.26 -11.50
N ARG A 195 8.93 4.02 -12.00
CA ARG A 195 9.37 4.55 -13.30
C ARG A 195 8.55 3.96 -14.45
N GLU A 196 8.36 2.64 -14.50
CA GLU A 196 7.56 1.98 -15.53
C GLU A 196 6.12 2.50 -15.56
N LEU A 197 5.49 2.69 -14.39
CA LEU A 197 4.16 3.27 -14.30
C LEU A 197 4.14 4.73 -14.74
N GLY A 198 5.16 5.51 -14.40
CA GLY A 198 5.31 6.88 -14.86
C GLY A 198 5.42 6.98 -16.38
N ASP A 199 6.20 6.10 -17.01
CA ASP A 199 6.32 6.03 -18.47
C ASP A 199 4.98 5.65 -19.13
N LEU A 200 4.24 4.74 -18.51
CA LEU A 200 2.89 4.38 -18.95
C LEU A 200 1.94 5.58 -18.89
N VAL A 201 1.92 6.31 -17.77
CA VAL A 201 1.08 7.52 -17.59
C VAL A 201 1.41 8.56 -18.66
N ARG A 202 2.69 8.87 -18.85
CA ARG A 202 3.12 9.79 -19.92
C ARG A 202 2.69 9.33 -21.30
N GLY A 203 2.79 8.03 -21.59
CA GLY A 203 2.33 7.44 -22.85
C GLY A 203 0.83 7.59 -23.07
N LEU A 204 0.00 7.38 -22.04
CA LEU A 204 -1.46 7.54 -22.11
C LEU A 204 -1.85 9.00 -22.32
N VAL A 205 -1.26 9.93 -21.57
CA VAL A 205 -1.49 11.38 -21.72
C VAL A 205 -1.13 11.83 -23.14
N LYS A 206 0.04 11.41 -23.65
CA LYS A 206 0.47 11.71 -25.02
C LYS A 206 -0.47 11.12 -26.09
N ALA A 207 -1.12 10.00 -25.79
CA ALA A 207 -2.13 9.38 -26.66
C ALA A 207 -3.50 10.05 -26.57
N GLY A 208 -3.66 11.09 -25.75
CA GLY A 208 -4.90 11.87 -25.62
C GLY A 208 -5.80 11.44 -24.45
N THR A 209 -5.43 10.43 -23.67
CA THR A 209 -6.18 10.03 -22.45
C THR A 209 -5.95 11.07 -21.35
N ALA A 210 -7.02 11.58 -20.76
CA ALA A 210 -6.95 12.39 -19.55
C ALA A 210 -6.69 11.47 -18.35
N VAL A 211 -5.65 11.74 -17.57
CA VAL A 211 -5.28 10.91 -16.42
C VAL A 211 -5.45 11.71 -15.13
N VAL A 212 -6.23 11.17 -14.19
CA VAL A 212 -6.41 11.73 -12.85
C VAL A 212 -5.79 10.78 -11.83
N ILE A 213 -4.83 11.27 -11.06
CA ILE A 213 -4.16 10.49 -10.01
C ILE A 213 -4.52 11.08 -8.65
N LEU A 214 -5.12 10.24 -7.79
CA LEU A 214 -5.39 10.57 -6.40
C LEU A 214 -4.19 10.11 -5.57
N SER A 215 -3.59 11.01 -4.77
CA SER A 215 -2.41 10.66 -3.98
C SER A 215 -2.29 11.46 -2.68
N GLN A 216 -1.74 10.82 -1.66
CA GLN A 216 -1.34 11.45 -0.41
C GLN A 216 0.16 11.82 -0.39
N MET A 217 0.86 11.52 -1.48
CA MET A 217 2.27 11.87 -1.65
C MET A 217 2.51 12.54 -3.00
N VAL A 218 3.54 13.36 -3.07
CA VAL A 218 4.07 13.94 -4.31
C VAL A 218 5.36 13.20 -4.69
N ASP A 219 5.33 12.58 -5.86
CA ASP A 219 6.49 11.95 -6.49
C ASP A 219 6.90 12.69 -7.79
N GLY A 220 7.90 12.15 -8.51
CA GLY A 220 8.40 12.76 -9.75
C GLY A 220 7.34 12.94 -10.83
N VAL A 221 6.48 11.93 -11.03
CA VAL A 221 5.43 11.98 -12.08
C VAL A 221 4.37 13.02 -11.76
N LEU A 222 3.98 13.14 -10.49
CA LEU A 222 2.96 14.11 -10.10
C LEU A 222 3.47 15.57 -10.18
N ARG A 223 4.79 15.79 -10.09
CA ARG A 223 5.37 17.11 -10.37
C ARG A 223 5.31 17.52 -11.83
N GLU A 224 5.16 16.56 -12.74
CA GLU A 224 4.95 16.80 -14.17
C GLU A 224 3.48 17.06 -14.51
N ALA A 225 2.54 16.97 -13.54
CA ALA A 225 1.12 17.17 -13.79
C ALA A 225 0.83 18.61 -14.25
N ASP A 226 -0.17 18.73 -15.12
CA ASP A 226 -0.64 20.04 -15.62
C ASP A 226 -1.34 20.84 -14.52
N ASN A 227 -2.03 20.14 -13.61
CA ASN A 227 -2.74 20.77 -12.51
C ASN A 227 -2.77 19.88 -11.25
N TRP A 228 -2.66 20.52 -10.09
CA TRP A 228 -2.92 19.93 -8.80
C TRP A 228 -4.19 20.50 -8.18
N ILE A 229 -4.99 19.63 -7.56
CA ILE A 229 -6.06 19.99 -6.63
C ILE A 229 -5.68 19.46 -5.27
N VAL A 230 -5.65 20.30 -4.25
CA VAL A 230 -5.35 19.91 -2.87
C VAL A 230 -6.65 19.86 -2.09
N LEU A 231 -7.00 18.66 -1.59
CA LEU A 231 -8.18 18.41 -0.76
C LEU A 231 -7.80 18.29 0.71
N ALA A 232 -8.56 18.95 1.57
CA ALA A 232 -8.58 18.68 3.00
C ALA A 232 -10.02 18.84 3.52
N ASP A 233 -10.43 17.92 4.39
CA ASP A 233 -11.76 17.89 5.01
C ASP A 233 -12.90 18.04 3.98
N GLY A 234 -12.80 17.31 2.87
CA GLY A 234 -13.81 17.31 1.82
C GLY A 234 -13.90 18.60 0.98
N THR A 235 -12.96 19.55 1.15
CA THR A 235 -12.98 20.84 0.41
C THR A 235 -11.69 21.07 -0.36
N VAL A 236 -11.74 21.86 -1.45
CA VAL A 236 -10.54 22.29 -2.16
C VAL A 236 -9.86 23.41 -1.36
N LYS A 237 -8.63 23.17 -0.92
CA LYS A 237 -7.81 24.19 -0.25
C LYS A 237 -6.98 25.00 -1.21
N ALA A 238 -6.55 24.40 -2.31
CA ALA A 238 -5.85 25.05 -3.39
C ALA A 238 -5.96 24.28 -4.71
N SER A 239 -5.82 24.98 -5.81
CA SER A 239 -5.72 24.41 -7.16
C SER A 239 -4.77 25.26 -7.99
N GLY A 240 -3.96 24.62 -8.82
CA GLY A 240 -2.99 25.31 -9.69
C GLY A 240 -1.89 24.38 -10.21
N THR A 241 -0.93 24.96 -10.93
CA THR A 241 0.21 24.18 -11.39
C THR A 241 1.09 23.72 -10.22
N PRO A 242 1.80 22.58 -10.34
CA PRO A 242 2.72 22.10 -9.33
C PRO A 242 3.69 23.17 -8.83
N ALA A 243 4.33 23.88 -9.74
CA ALA A 243 5.30 24.94 -9.42
C ALA A 243 4.67 26.09 -8.61
N ALA A 244 3.45 26.50 -8.96
CA ALA A 244 2.76 27.58 -8.23
C ALA A 244 2.39 27.16 -6.79
N LEU A 245 1.95 25.91 -6.61
CA LEU A 245 1.57 25.39 -5.28
C LEU A 245 2.78 25.04 -4.42
N GLU A 246 3.89 24.59 -5.01
CA GLU A 246 5.15 24.35 -4.28
C GLU A 246 5.83 25.67 -3.83
N ALA A 247 5.71 26.74 -4.64
CA ALA A 247 6.22 28.07 -4.30
C ALA A 247 5.31 28.84 -3.33
N GLY A 248 4.06 28.42 -3.20
CA GLY A 248 3.04 29.05 -2.35
C GLY A 248 3.23 28.76 -0.86
N SER A 249 2.15 28.93 -0.08
CA SER A 249 2.19 28.68 1.36
C SER A 249 2.45 27.20 1.67
N PRO A 250 3.48 26.86 2.47
CA PRO A 250 3.75 25.50 2.92
C PRO A 250 2.56 24.83 3.64
N ALA A 251 1.67 25.62 4.24
CA ALA A 251 0.48 25.15 4.95
C ALA A 251 -0.53 24.44 4.02
N VAL A 252 -0.58 24.82 2.75
CA VAL A 252 -1.50 24.20 1.76
C VAL A 252 -1.13 22.73 1.50
N LEU A 253 0.16 22.40 1.56
CA LEU A 253 0.68 21.06 1.36
C LEU A 253 1.02 20.36 2.70
N ALA A 254 0.55 20.91 3.82
CA ALA A 254 0.75 20.30 5.14
C ALA A 254 0.12 18.90 5.18
N GLY A 255 0.82 17.93 5.77
CA GLY A 255 0.37 16.52 5.84
C GLY A 255 0.53 15.74 4.53
N ILE A 256 0.77 16.39 3.38
CA ILE A 256 1.08 15.70 2.12
C ILE A 256 2.55 15.30 2.13
N ARG A 257 2.80 14.02 1.95
CA ARG A 257 4.16 13.49 1.94
C ARG A 257 4.90 13.91 0.67
N ARG A 258 6.10 14.46 0.81
CA ARG A 258 6.97 14.81 -0.32
C ARG A 258 8.14 13.85 -0.37
N ILE A 259 8.29 13.10 -1.45
CA ILE A 259 9.51 12.36 -1.71
C ILE A 259 10.54 13.38 -2.22
N LYS A 260 11.53 13.70 -1.37
CA LYS A 260 12.66 14.51 -1.80
C LYS A 260 13.63 13.61 -2.57
N ASP A 261 13.94 13.98 -3.79
CA ASP A 261 15.04 13.40 -4.54
C ASP A 261 16.36 13.91 -3.91
N GLY A 262 16.93 13.12 -3.00
CA GLY A 262 18.18 13.43 -2.35
C GLY A 262 18.20 13.18 -0.84
N PRO A 263 19.38 13.09 -0.22
CA PRO A 263 19.49 12.89 1.22
C PRO A 263 18.92 14.11 1.95
N SER A 264 17.87 13.92 2.76
CA SER A 264 17.45 14.95 3.72
C SER A 264 18.61 15.22 4.67
N PRO A 265 19.04 16.48 4.87
CA PRO A 265 20.05 16.83 5.87
C PRO A 265 19.39 16.85 7.27
N GLY A 266 19.17 15.71 7.82
CA GLY A 266 18.56 15.47 9.12
C GLY A 266 18.80 14.03 9.52
N GLY A 267 20.00 13.54 9.24
CA GLY A 267 20.44 12.25 9.76
C GLY A 267 20.29 12.28 11.27
N VAL A 268 19.53 11.32 11.80
CA VAL A 268 19.60 10.97 13.22
C VAL A 268 21.08 10.87 13.56
N ALA A 269 21.50 11.66 14.54
CA ALA A 269 22.84 11.47 15.08
C ALA A 269 22.97 9.97 15.39
N PRO A 270 24.04 9.28 14.91
CA PRO A 270 24.21 7.89 15.25
C PRO A 270 24.07 7.78 16.76
N VAL A 271 23.10 6.98 17.21
CA VAL A 271 23.10 6.61 18.63
C VAL A 271 24.50 6.09 18.89
N PRO A 272 25.24 6.67 19.84
CA PRO A 272 26.59 6.20 20.10
C PRO A 272 26.45 4.69 20.29
N ARG A 273 27.16 3.91 19.47
CA ARG A 273 27.34 2.50 19.78
C ARG A 273 27.92 2.50 21.18
N SER A 274 27.07 2.22 22.16
CA SER A 274 27.56 1.89 23.48
C SER A 274 28.48 0.72 23.22
N ALA A 275 29.78 0.93 23.37
CA ALA A 275 30.83 -0.06 23.20
C ALA A 275 30.77 -1.12 24.31
N GLY A 276 29.57 -1.48 24.72
CA GLY A 276 29.25 -2.57 25.62
C GLY A 276 28.73 -3.73 24.78
N HIS A 277 29.35 -4.88 24.89
CA HIS A 277 29.03 -6.13 24.24
C HIS A 277 27.68 -6.69 24.72
N SER A 278 26.57 -6.00 24.42
CA SER A 278 25.25 -6.60 24.67
C SER A 278 24.98 -7.67 23.62
N ALA A 279 24.50 -8.83 24.06
CA ALA A 279 24.09 -9.90 23.16
C ALA A 279 23.01 -9.36 22.18
N PRO A 280 23.00 -9.78 20.90
CA PRO A 280 21.98 -9.40 19.95
C PRO A 280 20.59 -9.77 20.46
N ALA A 281 19.60 -8.88 20.28
CA ALA A 281 18.21 -9.21 20.54
C ALA A 281 17.63 -10.12 19.44
N LEU A 282 18.13 -9.98 18.21
CA LEU A 282 17.84 -10.84 17.07
C LEU A 282 19.13 -11.26 16.37
N GLU A 283 19.31 -12.55 16.10
CA GLU A 283 20.45 -13.05 15.35
C GLU A 283 20.03 -14.17 14.39
N LEU A 284 20.42 -14.04 13.14
CA LEU A 284 20.30 -15.05 12.10
C LEU A 284 21.69 -15.56 11.76
N ARG A 285 21.88 -16.88 11.73
CA ARG A 285 23.16 -17.54 11.40
C ARG A 285 22.96 -18.47 10.21
N GLY A 286 23.50 -18.10 9.05
CA GLY A 286 23.49 -18.89 7.82
C GLY A 286 22.07 -19.29 7.34
N VAL A 287 21.07 -18.45 7.55
CA VAL A 287 19.67 -18.76 7.26
C VAL A 287 19.45 -18.85 5.76
N SER A 288 18.98 -20.03 5.30
CA SER A 288 18.53 -20.24 3.91
C SER A 288 17.11 -20.78 3.89
N PHE A 289 16.35 -20.38 2.86
CA PHE A 289 14.96 -20.78 2.73
C PHE A 289 14.50 -20.78 1.27
N GLY A 290 13.60 -21.72 0.93
CA GLY A 290 12.94 -21.78 -0.37
C GLY A 290 11.52 -22.28 -0.26
N TYR A 291 10.68 -21.88 -1.23
CA TYR A 291 9.34 -22.42 -1.38
C TYR A 291 9.36 -23.62 -2.35
N ARG A 292 8.51 -24.61 -2.09
CA ARG A 292 8.24 -25.69 -3.05
C ARG A 292 7.42 -25.14 -4.21
N LYS A 293 7.40 -25.82 -5.35
CA LYS A 293 6.56 -25.41 -6.51
C LYS A 293 5.07 -25.28 -6.21
N ASP A 294 4.58 -25.96 -5.18
CA ASP A 294 3.19 -25.86 -4.70
C ASP A 294 2.96 -24.63 -3.80
N GLY A 295 3.96 -23.75 -3.63
CA GLY A 295 3.89 -22.56 -2.80
C GLY A 295 3.99 -22.85 -1.30
N ARG A 296 4.17 -24.10 -0.89
CA ARG A 296 4.33 -24.48 0.53
C ARG A 296 5.78 -24.36 0.97
N PRO A 297 6.04 -24.03 2.27
CA PRO A 297 7.41 -24.03 2.78
C PRO A 297 8.04 -25.42 2.67
N ALA A 298 9.32 -25.47 2.28
CA ALA A 298 10.08 -26.70 2.28
C ALA A 298 10.22 -27.20 3.74
N ARG A 299 9.71 -28.37 4.05
CA ARG A 299 9.86 -28.98 5.37
C ARG A 299 11.23 -29.60 5.51
N GLN A 300 11.90 -29.42 6.67
CA GLN A 300 12.99 -30.30 7.10
C GLN A 300 12.43 -31.72 7.21
N GLY A 301 12.87 -32.60 6.31
CA GLY A 301 12.57 -34.01 6.43
C GLY A 301 13.41 -34.63 7.55
N PHE A 302 12.79 -35.21 8.58
CA PHE A 302 13.41 -36.25 9.39
C PHE A 302 13.73 -37.41 8.44
N THR A 303 14.97 -37.51 7.97
CA THR A 303 15.44 -38.66 7.19
C THR A 303 15.82 -39.76 8.13
N TRP A 304 14.93 -40.72 8.34
CA TRP A 304 15.33 -42.11 8.57
C TRP A 304 16.04 -42.57 7.31
N GLN A 305 17.28 -43.01 7.46
CA GLN A 305 18.16 -43.54 6.42
C GLN A 305 17.41 -44.21 5.28
N ARG A 306 17.55 -43.65 4.07
CA ARG A 306 17.36 -44.42 2.83
C ARG A 306 18.49 -44.16 1.86
N ARG A 307 19.18 -45.23 1.53
CA ARG A 307 20.21 -45.56 0.58
C ARG A 307 20.33 -44.62 -0.63
N GLN A 308 21.58 -44.43 -1.00
CA GLN A 308 22.15 -43.93 -2.24
C GLN A 308 21.26 -44.13 -3.49
N GLY A 309 21.14 -43.09 -4.29
CA GLY A 309 20.80 -43.18 -5.69
C GLY A 309 19.52 -42.43 -6.09
N SER A 310 19.58 -41.14 -6.16
CA SER A 310 19.15 -40.30 -7.28
C SER A 310 19.30 -38.83 -6.90
N ARG A 311 20.10 -38.09 -7.64
CA ARG A 311 20.08 -36.63 -7.66
C ARG A 311 18.73 -36.20 -8.24
N THR A 312 17.71 -36.15 -7.43
CA THR A 312 16.53 -35.33 -7.76
C THR A 312 16.96 -33.88 -7.54
N THR A 313 17.21 -33.16 -8.61
CA THR A 313 17.27 -31.72 -8.64
C THR A 313 15.95 -31.21 -8.05
N ASP A 314 15.98 -30.90 -6.78
CA ASP A 314 14.82 -30.47 -6.01
C ASP A 314 14.40 -29.11 -6.55
N ASN A 315 13.19 -29.09 -7.10
CA ASN A 315 12.56 -28.01 -7.84
C ASN A 315 12.05 -26.93 -6.83
N GLN A 316 12.96 -26.45 -5.96
CA GLN A 316 12.72 -25.41 -4.97
C GLN A 316 13.19 -24.06 -5.51
N SER A 317 12.34 -23.03 -5.42
CA SER A 317 12.79 -21.66 -5.65
C SER A 317 13.42 -21.14 -4.37
N THR A 318 14.75 -21.07 -4.32
CA THR A 318 15.50 -20.48 -3.21
C THR A 318 15.18 -18.99 -3.12
N VAL A 319 14.77 -18.50 -1.95
CA VAL A 319 14.39 -17.11 -1.70
C VAL A 319 15.40 -16.42 -0.79
N LEU A 320 15.96 -17.12 0.20
CA LEU A 320 17.01 -16.62 1.09
C LEU A 320 18.21 -17.56 1.03
N GLN A 321 19.42 -17.02 1.02
CA GLN A 321 20.67 -17.77 0.83
C GLN A 321 21.73 -17.32 1.84
N GLY A 322 21.95 -18.12 2.89
CA GLY A 322 23.03 -17.90 3.84
C GLY A 322 22.96 -16.52 4.51
N ILE A 323 21.80 -16.15 5.01
CA ILE A 323 21.59 -14.86 5.66
C ILE A 323 22.23 -14.87 7.05
N ASP A 324 23.16 -13.94 7.27
CA ASP A 324 23.72 -13.59 8.56
C ASP A 324 23.30 -12.16 8.91
N LEU A 325 22.66 -12.00 10.08
CA LEU A 325 22.19 -10.70 10.55
C LEU A 325 22.16 -10.69 12.09
N ALA A 326 22.78 -9.70 12.69
CA ALA A 326 22.66 -9.43 14.12
C ALA A 326 22.09 -8.03 14.33
N VAL A 327 21.09 -7.90 15.20
CA VAL A 327 20.46 -6.64 15.57
C VAL A 327 20.45 -6.51 17.09
N HIS A 328 21.00 -5.41 17.58
CA HIS A 328 21.15 -5.18 19.02
C HIS A 328 19.98 -4.44 19.63
N PRO A 329 19.76 -4.55 20.96
CA PRO A 329 18.76 -3.75 21.65
C PRO A 329 18.94 -2.25 21.37
N GLY A 330 17.83 -1.56 21.03
CA GLY A 330 17.83 -0.13 20.68
C GLY A 330 18.31 0.17 19.25
N GLU A 331 18.73 -0.83 18.49
CA GLU A 331 19.17 -0.65 17.10
C GLU A 331 17.96 -0.65 16.14
N ILE A 332 17.95 0.30 15.19
CA ILE A 332 17.00 0.34 14.08
C ILE A 332 17.76 0.00 12.80
N VAL A 333 17.37 -1.10 12.15
CA VAL A 333 17.94 -1.59 10.89
C VAL A 333 16.89 -1.51 9.79
N ALA A 334 17.21 -0.86 8.68
CA ALA A 334 16.35 -0.88 7.50
C ALA A 334 16.86 -1.93 6.49
N VAL A 335 15.98 -2.82 6.06
CA VAL A 335 16.24 -3.76 4.98
C VAL A 335 15.52 -3.27 3.73
N THR A 336 16.30 -2.92 2.71
CA THR A 336 15.81 -2.42 1.42
C THR A 336 16.01 -3.46 0.32
N GLY A 337 15.44 -3.26 -0.85
CA GLY A 337 15.62 -4.14 -2.01
C GLY A 337 14.40 -4.20 -2.91
N PRO A 338 14.53 -4.78 -4.11
CA PRO A 338 13.44 -4.84 -5.08
C PRO A 338 12.28 -5.71 -4.58
N ASN A 339 11.12 -5.55 -5.23
CA ASN A 339 9.97 -6.39 -4.96
C ASN A 339 10.29 -7.85 -5.35
N GLY A 340 9.90 -8.80 -4.48
CA GLY A 340 10.23 -10.21 -4.66
C GLY A 340 11.61 -10.66 -4.17
N ALA A 341 12.47 -9.77 -3.65
CA ALA A 341 13.79 -10.12 -3.11
C ALA A 341 13.76 -11.04 -1.87
N GLY A 342 12.58 -11.23 -1.25
CA GLY A 342 12.44 -12.08 -0.06
C GLY A 342 12.32 -11.32 1.26
N LYS A 343 12.12 -10.01 1.23
CA LYS A 343 12.05 -9.14 2.43
C LYS A 343 10.98 -9.59 3.44
N SER A 344 9.74 -9.74 3.02
CA SER A 344 8.65 -10.25 3.90
C SER A 344 8.89 -11.69 4.34
N THR A 345 9.55 -12.50 3.50
CA THR A 345 9.97 -13.86 3.85
C THR A 345 10.99 -13.82 4.98
N LEU A 346 11.96 -12.90 4.93
CA LEU A 346 12.95 -12.70 5.98
C LEU A 346 12.28 -12.36 7.32
N LEU A 347 11.36 -11.39 7.36
CA LEU A 347 10.66 -11.00 8.59
C LEU A 347 9.84 -12.13 9.21
N ARG A 348 9.22 -12.99 8.38
CA ARG A 348 8.44 -14.14 8.85
C ARG A 348 9.28 -15.23 9.54
N HIS A 349 10.60 -15.21 9.38
CA HIS A 349 11.50 -16.09 10.14
C HIS A 349 11.73 -15.60 11.57
N PHE A 350 11.65 -14.28 11.82
CA PHE A 350 11.94 -13.71 13.14
C PHE A 350 10.96 -14.17 14.23
N ASN A 351 9.70 -14.42 13.87
CA ASN A 351 8.68 -14.88 14.81
C ASN A 351 8.31 -16.37 14.64
N GLY A 352 9.05 -17.10 13.78
CA GLY A 352 8.84 -18.53 13.54
C GLY A 352 7.62 -18.88 12.67
N LEU A 353 6.98 -17.91 12.00
CA LEU A 353 5.95 -18.18 10.97
C LEU A 353 6.50 -18.98 9.81
N LEU A 354 7.75 -18.75 9.45
CA LEU A 354 8.53 -19.59 8.54
C LEU A 354 9.72 -20.18 9.29
N ARG A 355 10.05 -21.41 8.98
CA ARG A 355 11.25 -22.08 9.52
C ARG A 355 12.31 -22.14 8.43
N PRO A 356 13.56 -21.82 8.73
CA PRO A 356 14.63 -21.90 7.75
C PRO A 356 14.86 -23.35 7.30
N THR A 357 15.28 -23.53 6.05
CA THR A 357 15.70 -24.85 5.55
C THR A 357 17.07 -25.23 6.12
N THR A 358 17.95 -24.24 6.28
CA THR A 358 19.26 -24.36 6.95
C THR A 358 19.53 -23.10 7.77
N GLY A 359 20.42 -23.18 8.73
CA GLY A 359 20.75 -22.10 9.64
C GLY A 359 19.81 -22.01 10.83
N THR A 360 20.01 -21.02 11.69
CA THR A 360 19.26 -20.81 12.94
C THR A 360 18.84 -19.35 13.09
N VAL A 361 17.71 -19.17 13.79
CA VAL A 361 17.20 -17.86 14.20
C VAL A 361 17.17 -17.81 15.72
N LEU A 362 17.88 -16.86 16.31
CA LEU A 362 17.92 -16.66 17.74
C LEU A 362 17.25 -15.33 18.11
N VAL A 363 16.40 -15.38 19.11
CA VAL A 363 15.75 -14.20 19.72
C VAL A 363 16.18 -14.16 21.19
N GLN A 364 16.79 -13.06 21.61
CA GLN A 364 17.40 -12.93 22.96
C GLN A 364 18.34 -14.09 23.31
N GLY A 365 19.11 -14.57 22.30
CA GLY A 365 20.05 -15.68 22.45
C GLY A 365 19.42 -17.09 22.43
N GLU A 366 18.10 -17.22 22.37
CA GLU A 366 17.40 -18.50 22.32
C GLU A 366 17.00 -18.88 20.89
N ASP A 367 17.31 -20.11 20.47
CA ASP A 367 16.85 -20.66 19.19
C ASP A 367 15.31 -20.86 19.21
N ILE A 368 14.64 -20.21 18.23
CA ILE A 368 13.20 -20.27 18.10
C ILE A 368 12.70 -21.38 17.17
N SER A 369 13.58 -22.14 16.54
CA SER A 369 13.26 -23.15 15.51
C SER A 369 12.29 -24.22 15.99
N GLY A 370 12.36 -24.58 17.28
CA GLY A 370 11.49 -25.56 17.93
C GLY A 370 10.28 -24.99 18.66
N LYS A 371 10.18 -23.66 18.79
CA LYS A 371 9.14 -23.02 19.59
C LYS A 371 7.82 -22.85 18.83
N PRO A 372 6.66 -22.95 19.50
CA PRO A 372 5.40 -22.54 18.91
C PRO A 372 5.40 -21.03 18.60
N VAL A 373 4.77 -20.64 17.47
CA VAL A 373 4.67 -19.23 17.07
C VAL A 373 4.08 -18.34 18.17
N GLY A 374 3.07 -18.85 18.90
CA GLY A 374 2.44 -18.10 19.99
C GLY A 374 3.39 -17.75 21.15
N SER A 375 4.41 -18.57 21.43
CA SER A 375 5.41 -18.27 22.46
C SER A 375 6.42 -17.22 22.00
N THR A 376 6.78 -17.22 20.72
CA THR A 376 7.69 -16.23 20.11
C THR A 376 7.01 -14.87 19.93
N ALA A 377 5.69 -14.84 19.77
CA ALA A 377 4.92 -13.62 19.58
C ALA A 377 4.94 -12.64 20.79
N ALA A 378 5.37 -13.12 21.97
CA ALA A 378 5.60 -12.24 23.13
C ALA A 378 6.92 -11.46 22.98
N ALA A 379 7.95 -12.07 22.39
CA ALA A 379 9.28 -11.47 22.23
C ALA A 379 9.44 -10.75 20.87
N VAL A 380 8.71 -11.18 19.83
CA VAL A 380 8.81 -10.64 18.48
C VAL A 380 7.46 -10.11 18.02
N GLY A 381 7.35 -8.82 17.89
CA GLY A 381 6.19 -8.15 17.27
C GLY A 381 6.39 -8.01 15.77
N LEU A 382 5.41 -8.47 14.97
CA LEU A 382 5.45 -8.37 13.51
C LEU A 382 4.25 -7.56 13.00
N LEU A 383 4.52 -6.46 12.32
CA LEU A 383 3.55 -5.71 11.54
C LEU A 383 3.54 -6.25 10.10
N PHE A 384 2.40 -6.75 9.63
CA PHE A 384 2.25 -7.25 8.26
C PHE A 384 2.08 -6.12 7.23
N GLN A 385 2.45 -6.42 5.99
CA GLN A 385 2.28 -5.49 4.87
C GLN A 385 0.81 -5.08 4.69
N HIS A 386 -0.14 -5.99 4.91
CA HIS A 386 -1.58 -5.72 4.83
C HIS A 386 -2.20 -5.73 6.23
N PRO A 387 -2.56 -4.58 6.81
CA PRO A 387 -3.13 -4.48 8.16
C PRO A 387 -4.36 -5.36 8.37
N ARG A 388 -5.20 -5.52 7.34
CA ARG A 388 -6.42 -6.34 7.39
C ARG A 388 -6.16 -7.82 7.68
N GLU A 389 -4.94 -8.32 7.48
CA GLU A 389 -4.56 -9.68 7.86
C GLU A 389 -4.36 -9.85 9.37
N GLN A 390 -4.25 -8.72 10.11
CA GLN A 390 -4.04 -8.69 11.56
C GLN A 390 -5.25 -8.21 12.34
N LEU A 391 -6.20 -7.48 11.71
CA LEU A 391 -7.31 -6.81 12.37
C LEU A 391 -8.60 -7.64 12.20
N PHE A 392 -9.21 -8.08 13.31
CA PHE A 392 -10.38 -8.96 13.31
C PHE A 392 -11.38 -8.68 14.44
N GLU A 393 -11.04 -7.85 15.42
CA GLU A 393 -11.90 -7.52 16.54
C GLU A 393 -12.95 -6.46 16.16
N ARG A 394 -13.97 -6.31 17.01
CA ARG A 394 -15.10 -5.40 16.76
C ARG A 394 -14.80 -3.94 17.07
N THR A 395 -13.79 -3.65 17.91
CA THR A 395 -13.39 -2.29 18.24
C THR A 395 -11.87 -2.19 18.30
N ALA A 396 -11.33 -1.00 18.00
CA ALA A 396 -9.90 -0.74 18.03
C ALA A 396 -9.27 -1.04 19.40
N LEU A 397 -9.96 -0.71 20.50
CA LEU A 397 -9.46 -1.03 21.84
C LEU A 397 -9.37 -2.54 22.09
N ARG A 398 -10.39 -3.30 21.69
CA ARG A 398 -10.38 -4.77 21.83
C ARG A 398 -9.29 -5.40 20.97
N GLU A 399 -9.07 -4.86 19.77
CA GLU A 399 -8.03 -5.30 18.87
C GLU A 399 -6.64 -5.18 19.51
N VAL A 400 -6.31 -4.02 20.08
CA VAL A 400 -5.03 -3.80 20.76
C VAL A 400 -4.92 -4.65 22.03
N ARG A 401 -6.02 -4.81 22.78
CA ARG A 401 -6.05 -5.61 24.01
C ARG A 401 -5.92 -7.12 23.77
N PHE A 402 -6.19 -7.59 22.55
CA PHE A 402 -6.25 -9.02 22.24
C PHE A 402 -4.95 -9.75 22.63
N GLY A 403 -5.12 -10.73 23.50
CA GLY A 403 -4.03 -11.56 24.03
C GLY A 403 -3.17 -10.92 25.11
N LEU A 404 -3.32 -9.62 25.42
CA LEU A 404 -2.57 -8.96 26.50
C LEU A 404 -3.00 -9.47 27.88
N ASP A 405 -4.28 -9.78 28.07
CA ASP A 405 -4.80 -10.29 29.34
C ASP A 405 -4.06 -11.57 29.83
N ARG A 406 -3.61 -12.39 28.90
CA ARG A 406 -2.84 -13.61 29.20
C ARG A 406 -1.38 -13.33 29.57
N LEU A 407 -0.84 -12.21 29.10
CA LEU A 407 0.56 -11.83 29.31
C LEU A 407 0.74 -10.98 30.55
N PHE A 408 -0.22 -10.09 30.86
CA PHE A 408 -0.05 -9.03 31.85
C PHE A 408 -1.17 -8.97 32.90
N GLY A 409 -2.26 -9.74 32.75
CA GLY A 409 -3.47 -9.61 33.56
C GLY A 409 -4.41 -8.51 33.03
N GLN A 410 -5.65 -8.46 33.61
CA GLN A 410 -6.73 -7.64 33.04
C GLN A 410 -6.49 -6.12 33.13
N ASP A 411 -6.01 -5.65 34.29
CA ASP A 411 -5.85 -4.21 34.55
C ASP A 411 -4.70 -3.64 33.71
N GLU A 412 -3.52 -4.25 33.78
CA GLU A 412 -2.35 -3.85 33.01
C GLU A 412 -2.59 -3.97 31.49
N ALA A 413 -3.31 -4.99 31.03
CA ALA A 413 -3.67 -5.14 29.62
C ALA A 413 -4.53 -3.97 29.11
N GLY A 414 -5.48 -3.49 29.94
CA GLY A 414 -6.30 -2.31 29.61
C GLY A 414 -5.48 -1.04 29.50
N GLU A 415 -4.59 -0.80 30.47
CA GLU A 415 -3.69 0.36 30.46
C GLU A 415 -2.74 0.36 29.27
N ARG A 416 -2.12 -0.79 28.97
CA ARG A 416 -1.23 -0.96 27.82
C ARG A 416 -1.94 -0.73 26.50
N ALA A 417 -3.16 -1.26 26.34
CA ALA A 417 -3.94 -1.07 25.13
C ALA A 417 -4.31 0.40 24.92
N SER A 418 -4.73 1.10 25.98
CA SER A 418 -5.07 2.51 25.92
C SER A 418 -3.83 3.38 25.63
N ALA A 419 -2.70 3.08 26.26
CA ALA A 419 -1.44 3.78 26.03
C ALA A 419 -0.93 3.58 24.58
N ALA A 420 -1.04 2.36 24.05
CA ALA A 420 -0.65 2.08 22.68
C ALA A 420 -1.55 2.80 21.64
N LEU A 421 -2.86 2.88 21.88
CA LEU A 421 -3.77 3.69 21.05
C LEU A 421 -3.41 5.18 21.11
N ALA A 422 -3.07 5.69 22.30
CA ALA A 422 -2.64 7.07 22.45
C ALA A 422 -1.33 7.35 21.71
N ALA A 423 -0.36 6.44 21.77
CA ALA A 423 0.93 6.55 21.08
C ALA A 423 0.80 6.65 19.56
N VAL A 424 -0.26 6.06 18.98
CA VAL A 424 -0.53 6.14 17.53
C VAL A 424 -1.65 7.13 17.18
N GLY A 425 -2.10 7.98 18.13
CA GLY A 425 -3.11 9.01 17.89
C GLY A 425 -4.52 8.49 17.66
N LEU A 426 -4.85 7.27 18.12
CA LEU A 426 -6.15 6.62 17.89
C LEU A 426 -7.04 6.53 19.14
N SER A 427 -6.77 7.30 20.21
CA SER A 427 -7.59 7.28 21.43
C SER A 427 -9.07 7.59 21.17
N ALA A 428 -9.37 8.55 20.30
CA ALA A 428 -10.74 8.92 19.95
C ALA A 428 -11.48 7.81 19.18
N ALA A 429 -10.74 6.97 18.44
CA ALA A 429 -11.27 5.86 17.65
C ALA A 429 -11.33 4.52 18.42
N ALA A 430 -11.11 4.52 19.74
CA ALA A 430 -11.02 3.30 20.57
C ALA A 430 -12.24 2.37 20.43
N HIS A 431 -13.43 2.93 20.20
CA HIS A 431 -14.69 2.19 20.05
C HIS A 431 -15.13 1.99 18.60
N GLU A 432 -14.39 2.54 17.64
CA GLU A 432 -14.68 2.35 16.21
C GLU A 432 -14.30 0.94 15.75
N GLN A 433 -15.01 0.46 14.74
CA GLN A 433 -14.71 -0.83 14.12
C GLN A 433 -13.45 -0.72 13.25
N PRO A 434 -12.43 -1.58 13.44
CA PRO A 434 -11.19 -1.53 12.67
C PRO A 434 -11.36 -1.52 11.14
N ALA A 435 -12.35 -2.26 10.63
CA ALA A 435 -12.62 -2.35 9.19
C ALA A 435 -13.15 -1.04 8.58
N GLU A 436 -13.78 -0.17 9.37
CA GLU A 436 -14.34 1.11 8.94
C GLU A 436 -13.32 2.26 8.98
N LEU A 437 -12.20 2.05 9.68
CA LEU A 437 -11.13 3.03 9.73
C LEU A 437 -10.49 3.22 8.34
N PRO A 438 -10.05 4.43 7.98
CA PRO A 438 -9.22 4.66 6.81
C PRO A 438 -7.95 3.80 6.82
N ALA A 439 -7.41 3.45 5.65
CA ALA A 439 -6.26 2.55 5.51
C ALA A 439 -5.02 2.98 6.33
N SER A 440 -4.76 4.29 6.44
CA SER A 440 -3.68 4.82 7.28
C SER A 440 -3.92 4.54 8.77
N ARG A 441 -5.16 4.76 9.26
CA ARG A 441 -5.52 4.47 10.64
C ARG A 441 -5.54 2.98 10.95
N GLN A 442 -5.97 2.13 9.99
CA GLN A 442 -5.84 0.66 10.11
C GLN A 442 -4.38 0.24 10.30
N ARG A 443 -3.45 0.86 9.57
CA ARG A 443 -2.02 0.59 9.71
C ARG A 443 -1.47 1.02 11.06
N LEU A 444 -1.82 2.21 11.52
CA LEU A 444 -1.43 2.69 12.85
C LEU A 444 -2.06 1.84 13.97
N LEU A 445 -3.30 1.38 13.80
CA LEU A 445 -3.95 0.44 14.73
C LEU A 445 -3.19 -0.89 14.78
N ALA A 446 -2.83 -1.48 13.62
CA ALA A 446 -2.02 -2.69 13.59
C ALA A 446 -0.64 -2.49 14.23
N LEU A 447 -0.02 -1.32 14.10
CA LEU A 447 1.21 -0.97 14.82
C LEU A 447 0.96 -0.93 16.35
N ALA A 448 -0.15 -0.35 16.81
CA ALA A 448 -0.51 -0.31 18.23
C ALA A 448 -0.66 -1.71 18.84
N THR A 449 -1.24 -2.68 18.09
CA THR A 449 -1.39 -4.08 18.58
C THR A 449 -0.03 -4.74 18.85
N VAL A 450 0.98 -4.35 18.10
CA VAL A 450 2.35 -4.86 18.26
C VAL A 450 3.07 -4.14 19.39
N LEU A 451 2.99 -2.80 19.45
CA LEU A 451 3.65 -1.98 20.46
C LEU A 451 3.16 -2.25 21.88
N ALA A 452 1.86 -2.52 22.05
CA ALA A 452 1.25 -2.79 23.35
C ALA A 452 1.90 -3.98 24.10
N ARG A 453 2.54 -4.88 23.37
CA ARG A 453 3.25 -6.05 23.92
C ARG A 453 4.66 -5.74 24.40
N LYS A 454 5.23 -4.57 24.04
CA LYS A 454 6.62 -4.18 24.27
C LYS A 454 7.61 -5.28 23.87
N PRO A 455 7.62 -5.70 22.61
CA PRO A 455 8.44 -6.81 22.16
C PRO A 455 9.94 -6.45 22.20
N ALA A 456 10.80 -7.45 22.45
CA ALA A 456 12.25 -7.28 22.36
C ALA A 456 12.73 -7.04 20.91
N VAL A 457 11.99 -7.58 19.93
CA VAL A 457 12.23 -7.37 18.51
C VAL A 457 10.96 -6.86 17.85
N LEU A 458 11.04 -5.70 17.18
CA LEU A 458 9.96 -5.11 16.40
C LEU A 458 10.27 -5.25 14.91
N ALA A 459 9.52 -6.08 14.21
CA ALA A 459 9.65 -6.33 12.77
C ALA A 459 8.50 -5.65 12.01
N LEU A 460 8.83 -4.76 11.06
CA LEU A 460 7.85 -3.94 10.35
C LEU A 460 7.94 -4.17 8.85
N ASP A 461 6.88 -4.72 8.24
CA ASP A 461 6.82 -4.96 6.79
C ASP A 461 6.11 -3.80 6.08
N GLU A 462 6.87 -3.01 5.32
CA GLU A 462 6.42 -1.84 4.58
C GLU A 462 5.57 -0.87 5.42
N PRO A 463 6.05 -0.40 6.58
CA PRO A 463 5.25 0.34 7.54
C PRO A 463 4.78 1.71 7.03
N THR A 464 5.46 2.28 6.02
CA THR A 464 5.18 3.62 5.47
C THR A 464 4.09 3.65 4.41
N VAL A 465 3.64 2.49 3.91
CA VAL A 465 2.61 2.39 2.87
C VAL A 465 1.27 2.88 3.42
N ALA A 466 0.55 3.65 2.62
CA ALA A 466 -0.74 4.27 2.94
C ALA A 466 -0.69 5.28 4.11
N LEU A 467 0.49 5.73 4.55
CA LEU A 467 0.63 6.82 5.50
C LEU A 467 0.88 8.15 4.78
N ASP A 468 0.14 9.16 5.16
CA ASP A 468 0.41 10.56 4.84
C ASP A 468 1.54 11.12 5.72
N GLY A 469 1.83 12.40 5.62
CA GLY A 469 2.91 13.03 6.39
C GLY A 469 2.71 12.92 7.90
N ASP A 470 1.49 13.10 8.37
CA ASP A 470 1.15 13.04 9.80
C ASP A 470 1.23 11.60 10.32
N GLY A 471 0.69 10.65 9.57
CA GLY A 471 0.79 9.22 9.88
C GLY A 471 2.25 8.74 9.89
N LEU A 472 3.08 9.26 8.98
CA LEU A 472 4.51 8.96 8.96
C LEU A 472 5.25 9.51 10.18
N ALA A 473 4.90 10.72 10.63
CA ALA A 473 5.46 11.30 11.85
C ALA A 473 5.09 10.48 13.09
N VAL A 474 3.84 10.00 13.19
CA VAL A 474 3.39 9.10 14.26
C VAL A 474 4.16 7.77 14.22
N LEU A 475 4.31 7.16 13.04
CA LEU A 475 5.11 5.94 12.88
C LEU A 475 6.56 6.15 13.34
N ASP A 476 7.20 7.24 12.90
CA ASP A 476 8.59 7.55 13.25
C ASP A 476 8.77 7.74 14.76
N ALA A 477 7.88 8.49 15.40
CA ALA A 477 7.88 8.67 16.85
C ALA A 477 7.72 7.33 17.59
N ALA A 478 6.81 6.48 17.16
CA ALA A 478 6.57 5.18 17.77
C ALA A 478 7.75 4.21 17.60
N VAL A 479 8.38 4.19 16.43
CA VAL A 479 9.58 3.38 16.14
C VAL A 479 10.76 3.84 17.02
N ARG A 480 11.00 5.15 17.11
CA ARG A 480 12.06 5.71 17.95
C ARG A 480 11.83 5.45 19.43
N SER A 481 10.58 5.59 19.90
CA SER A 481 10.22 5.28 21.29
C SER A 481 10.49 3.81 21.61
N ALA A 482 10.06 2.89 20.76
CA ALA A 482 10.31 1.46 20.96
C ALA A 482 11.82 1.14 20.99
N ALA A 483 12.61 1.74 20.11
CA ALA A 483 14.06 1.59 20.12
C ALA A 483 14.71 2.18 21.37
N ALA A 484 14.27 3.37 21.82
CA ALA A 484 14.74 4.00 23.05
C ALA A 484 14.40 3.17 24.30
N GLU A 485 13.29 2.42 24.29
CA GLU A 485 12.91 1.46 25.33
C GLU A 485 13.71 0.13 25.24
N GLY A 486 14.60 -0.03 24.26
CA GLY A 486 15.49 -1.17 24.10
C GLY A 486 15.06 -2.21 23.08
N ALA A 487 13.97 -2.00 22.33
CA ALA A 487 13.59 -2.92 21.27
C ALA A 487 14.59 -2.87 20.10
N ALA A 488 14.98 -4.04 19.57
CA ALA A 488 15.65 -4.13 18.28
C ALA A 488 14.63 -3.97 17.16
N VAL A 489 14.78 -2.97 16.30
CA VAL A 489 13.80 -2.69 15.24
C VAL A 489 14.36 -3.09 13.88
N VAL A 490 13.63 -3.92 13.15
CA VAL A 490 13.93 -4.23 11.74
C VAL A 490 12.76 -3.77 10.89
N LEU A 491 12.98 -2.76 10.06
CA LEU A 491 11.99 -2.30 9.11
C LEU A 491 12.38 -2.70 7.68
N VAL A 492 11.43 -3.29 6.99
CA VAL A 492 11.54 -3.57 5.55
C VAL A 492 10.80 -2.49 4.81
N THR A 493 11.44 -1.81 3.88
CA THR A 493 10.80 -0.78 3.07
C THR A 493 11.49 -0.57 1.72
N HIS A 494 10.73 -0.13 0.74
CA HIS A 494 11.23 0.41 -0.52
C HIS A 494 11.40 1.93 -0.48
N ASP A 495 10.93 2.59 0.59
CA ASP A 495 11.11 4.01 0.83
C ASP A 495 12.52 4.30 1.34
N LEU A 496 13.43 4.54 0.40
CA LEU A 496 14.83 4.83 0.72
C LEU A 496 14.99 6.14 1.51
N GLY A 497 14.08 7.11 1.32
CA GLY A 497 14.08 8.37 2.07
C GLY A 497 13.82 8.12 3.56
N TYR A 498 12.78 7.36 3.87
CA TYR A 498 12.46 6.98 5.24
C TYR A 498 13.53 6.05 5.85
N ALA A 499 13.98 5.04 5.10
CA ALA A 499 15.02 4.13 5.55
C ALA A 499 16.27 4.89 6.05
N ARG A 500 16.75 5.86 5.27
CA ARG A 500 17.93 6.67 5.61
C ARG A 500 17.69 7.63 6.79
N SER A 501 16.48 8.12 6.98
CA SER A 501 16.16 9.05 8.08
C SER A 501 15.87 8.36 9.40
N ALA A 502 15.32 7.14 9.37
CA ALA A 502 14.85 6.43 10.56
C ALA A 502 15.89 5.42 11.09
N ALA A 503 16.67 4.77 10.19
CA ALA A 503 17.53 3.67 10.57
C ALA A 503 18.97 4.10 10.94
N HIS A 504 19.58 3.36 11.86
CA HIS A 504 21.00 3.49 12.20
C HIS A 504 21.91 2.90 11.13
N ARG A 505 21.45 1.85 10.44
CA ARG A 505 22.08 1.28 9.24
C ARG A 505 21.05 0.73 8.26
N THR A 506 21.43 0.74 7.00
CA THR A 506 20.62 0.19 5.91
C THR A 506 21.36 -0.98 5.28
N ILE A 507 20.63 -2.08 5.03
CA ILE A 507 21.13 -3.30 4.41
C ILE A 507 20.29 -3.56 3.16
N ALA A 508 20.92 -3.89 2.05
CA ALA A 508 20.22 -4.30 0.84
C ALA A 508 19.99 -5.82 0.83
N LEU A 509 18.78 -6.25 0.55
CA LEU A 509 18.47 -7.65 0.23
C LEU A 509 18.26 -7.75 -1.28
N ASP A 510 19.17 -8.43 -1.94
CA ASP A 510 19.11 -8.68 -3.37
C ASP A 510 19.39 -10.15 -3.69
N ALA A 511 18.62 -10.73 -4.61
CA ALA A 511 18.73 -12.14 -5.01
C ALA A 511 18.84 -13.11 -3.81
N GLY A 512 18.16 -12.81 -2.70
CA GLY A 512 18.14 -13.63 -1.48
C GLY A 512 19.38 -13.50 -0.60
N ARG A 513 20.25 -12.51 -0.79
CA ARG A 513 21.46 -12.25 0.00
C ARG A 513 21.44 -10.84 0.59
N LEU A 514 22.01 -10.69 1.79
CA LEU A 514 22.23 -9.37 2.38
C LEU A 514 23.58 -8.80 1.93
N ALA A 515 23.59 -7.51 1.60
CA ALA A 515 24.77 -6.71 1.37
C ALA A 515 24.64 -5.38 2.14
N GLU A 516 25.73 -4.84 2.65
CA GLU A 516 25.71 -3.47 3.19
C GLU A 516 25.39 -2.49 2.05
N ALA A 517 24.45 -1.56 2.30
CA ALA A 517 23.93 -0.62 1.30
C ALA A 517 24.65 0.73 1.37
#